data_6a94d0ec79bc937f1949a44765cb7ee7
#
_entry.id   6a94d0ec79bc937f1949a44765cb7ee7
#
_cell.length_a   1.000
_cell.length_b   1.000
_cell.length_c   1.000
_cell.angle_alpha   90.00
_cell.angle_beta   90.00
_cell.angle_gamma   90.00
#
_symmetry.space_group_name_H-M   'P 1'
#
loop_
_entity.id
_entity.type
_entity.pdbx_description
1 polymer ?
#
loop_
_entity_poly.entity_id
_entity_poly.type
_entity_poly.pdbx_seq_one_letter_code
_entity_poly.pdbx_strand_id
1 'polypeptide(L)'
;GVQCQSLEESGGDLVKPGASLTLTCTASGFSFSSNCYMCWVRQAPGKGLEWIACIYAESSGKTWYASWVNGRFTISKTSSTTVTLQMTSLTAADTATYFCARSEYSFMSAVAMGLTLWGP
;
A
#
# COMPACT_ATOMS: atom_id res chain seq x y z
N GLY A 1 -15.52 17.47 2.88
CA GLY A 1 -14.50 16.53 3.10
C GLY A 1 -14.52 15.45 2.07
N VAL A 2 -13.44 14.77 2.06
CA VAL A 2 -13.36 13.64 1.19
C VAL A 2 -14.38 12.63 1.65
N GLN A 3 -15.23 12.28 0.76
CA GLN A 3 -16.16 11.22 1.04
C GLN A 3 -15.37 9.91 1.15
N CYS A 4 -15.90 9.00 1.90
CA CYS A 4 -15.35 7.68 1.96
C CYS A 4 -15.54 7.02 0.60
N GLN A 5 -14.62 7.26 -0.28
CA GLN A 5 -14.60 6.54 -1.52
C GLN A 5 -14.17 5.12 -1.25
N SER A 6 -14.73 4.22 -2.01
CA SER A 6 -14.41 2.82 -1.86
C SER A 6 -13.07 2.52 -2.50
N LEU A 7 -12.26 1.78 -1.76
CA LEU A 7 -11.05 1.15 -2.28
C LEU A 7 -11.23 -0.35 -2.18
N GLU A 8 -10.87 -1.06 -3.22
CA GLU A 8 -11.01 -2.50 -3.24
C GLU A 8 -9.70 -3.13 -3.62
N GLU A 9 -9.23 -4.04 -2.78
CA GLU A 9 -8.03 -4.81 -3.03
C GLU A 9 -8.38 -6.09 -3.78
N SER A 10 -7.48 -6.51 -4.67
CA SER A 10 -7.64 -7.77 -5.39
C SER A 10 -6.27 -8.36 -5.71
N GLY A 11 -6.24 -9.63 -6.08
CA GLY A 11 -5.05 -10.31 -6.53
C GLY A 11 -4.39 -11.20 -5.49
N GLY A 12 -4.93 -11.25 -4.27
CA GLY A 12 -4.38 -12.11 -3.24
C GLY A 12 -4.58 -13.59 -3.55
N ASP A 13 -3.62 -14.40 -3.15
CA ASP A 13 -3.69 -15.84 -3.38
C ASP A 13 -2.69 -16.56 -2.49
N LEU A 14 -2.82 -17.86 -2.44
CA LEU A 14 -1.86 -18.73 -1.79
C LEU A 14 -0.76 -19.03 -2.82
N VAL A 15 0.47 -18.66 -2.49
CA VAL A 15 1.59 -18.84 -3.40
C VAL A 15 2.73 -19.59 -2.71
N LYS A 16 3.60 -20.19 -3.51
CA LYS A 16 4.75 -20.94 -3.00
C LYS A 16 5.86 -19.99 -2.55
N PRO A 17 6.67 -20.43 -1.58
CA PRO A 17 7.85 -19.64 -1.20
C PRO A 17 8.71 -19.29 -2.41
N GLY A 18 9.20 -18.08 -2.43
CA GLY A 18 10.01 -17.57 -3.55
C GLY A 18 9.19 -17.00 -4.70
N ALA A 19 7.89 -17.19 -4.69
CA ALA A 19 7.03 -16.72 -5.78
C ALA A 19 6.82 -15.21 -5.72
N SER A 20 6.23 -14.68 -6.78
CA SER A 20 5.85 -13.28 -6.90
C SER A 20 4.33 -13.18 -6.99
N LEU A 21 3.80 -12.05 -6.56
CA LEU A 21 2.37 -11.78 -6.59
C LEU A 21 2.16 -10.28 -6.75
N THR A 22 1.16 -9.90 -7.54
CA THR A 22 0.81 -8.49 -7.69
C THR A 22 -0.59 -8.26 -7.15
N LEU A 23 -0.70 -7.33 -6.23
CA LEU A 23 -1.97 -6.90 -5.68
C LEU A 23 -2.41 -5.60 -6.35
N THR A 24 -3.70 -5.42 -6.52
CA THR A 24 -4.27 -4.22 -7.14
C THR A 24 -5.23 -3.55 -6.19
N CYS A 25 -5.11 -2.23 -6.06
CA CYS A 25 -6.04 -1.38 -5.34
C CYS A 25 -6.81 -0.57 -6.36
N THR A 26 -8.12 -0.74 -6.39
CA THR A 26 -8.99 -0.05 -7.34
C THR A 26 -9.87 0.96 -6.59
N ALA A 27 -9.83 2.22 -7.03
CA ALA A 27 -10.70 3.25 -6.51
C ALA A 27 -12.05 3.20 -7.21
N SER A 28 -13.10 3.38 -6.43
CA SER A 28 -14.47 3.44 -6.93
C SER A 28 -15.09 4.75 -6.48
N GLY A 29 -15.60 5.53 -7.42
CA GLY A 29 -16.21 6.80 -7.13
C GLY A 29 -15.27 7.99 -7.13
N PHE A 30 -13.98 7.78 -7.37
CA PHE A 30 -13.02 8.87 -7.48
C PHE A 30 -11.81 8.40 -8.27
N SER A 31 -10.98 9.35 -8.69
CA SER A 31 -9.68 9.04 -9.29
C SER A 31 -8.57 9.55 -8.37
N PHE A 32 -7.39 8.95 -8.48
CA PHE A 32 -6.23 9.37 -7.70
C PHE A 32 -5.72 10.68 -8.28
N SER A 33 -6.09 11.78 -7.66
CA SER A 33 -5.65 13.11 -8.09
C SER A 33 -5.11 13.85 -6.88
N SER A 34 -4.66 15.04 -7.10
CA SER A 34 -3.87 15.90 -6.23
C SER A 34 -4.04 15.67 -4.72
N ASN A 35 -2.93 15.79 -4.00
CA ASN A 35 -2.84 15.72 -2.55
C ASN A 35 -3.21 14.36 -1.96
N CYS A 36 -3.18 13.33 -2.80
CA CYS A 36 -3.44 11.97 -2.35
C CYS A 36 -2.17 11.16 -2.31
N TYR A 37 -2.01 10.45 -1.21
CA TYR A 37 -1.02 9.39 -1.10
C TYR A 37 -1.80 8.09 -1.00
N MET A 38 -1.46 7.13 -1.86
CA MET A 38 -2.04 5.80 -1.80
C MET A 38 -1.04 4.88 -1.17
N CYS A 39 -1.46 4.16 -0.16
CA CYS A 39 -0.56 3.34 0.64
C CYS A 39 -1.05 1.91 0.70
N TRP A 40 -0.09 0.99 0.84
CA TRP A 40 -0.36 -0.39 1.17
C TRP A 40 0.09 -0.65 2.60
N VAL A 41 -0.76 -1.34 3.34
CA VAL A 41 -0.46 -1.82 4.70
C VAL A 41 -0.85 -3.28 4.76
N ARG A 42 -0.31 -3.99 5.74
CA ARG A 42 -0.67 -5.39 5.94
C ARG A 42 -0.86 -5.70 7.42
N GLN A 43 -1.56 -6.78 7.68
CA GLN A 43 -1.74 -7.28 9.03
C GLN A 43 -1.59 -8.79 9.01
N ALA A 44 -0.54 -9.27 9.64
CA ALA A 44 -0.33 -10.70 9.84
C ALA A 44 -1.26 -11.21 10.93
N PRO A 45 -1.58 -12.52 10.93
CA PRO A 45 -2.45 -13.08 11.94
C PRO A 45 -1.95 -12.78 13.35
N GLY A 46 -2.81 -12.21 14.18
CA GLY A 46 -2.50 -11.88 15.56
C GLY A 46 -1.53 -10.72 15.76
N LYS A 47 -1.19 -9.99 14.71
CA LYS A 47 -0.27 -8.86 14.76
C LYS A 47 -0.99 -7.56 14.46
N GLY A 48 -0.32 -6.44 14.73
CA GLY A 48 -0.84 -5.12 14.38
C GLY A 48 -0.65 -4.80 12.89
N LEU A 49 -1.20 -3.66 12.50
CA LEU A 49 -1.02 -3.17 11.14
C LEU A 49 0.44 -2.78 10.92
N GLU A 50 0.93 -3.07 9.74
CA GLU A 50 2.29 -2.78 9.34
C GLU A 50 2.26 -2.03 8.01
N TRP A 51 2.87 -0.85 8.00
CA TRP A 51 2.98 -0.06 6.77
C TRP A 51 4.01 -0.66 5.83
N ILE A 52 3.69 -0.66 4.54
CA ILE A 52 4.56 -1.23 3.50
C ILE A 52 5.14 -0.13 2.63
N ALA A 53 4.29 0.63 1.96
CA ALA A 53 4.70 1.59 0.96
C ALA A 53 3.60 2.59 0.70
N CYS A 54 4.00 3.75 0.19
CA CYS A 54 3.06 4.77 -0.29
C CYS A 54 3.56 5.34 -1.61
N ILE A 55 2.63 5.80 -2.42
CA ILE A 55 2.94 6.51 -3.65
C ILE A 55 2.12 7.80 -3.68
N TYR A 56 2.77 8.88 -4.10
CA TYR A 56 2.07 10.13 -4.34
C TYR A 56 1.29 10.00 -5.64
N ALA A 57 -0.01 10.27 -5.58
CA ALA A 57 -0.89 9.97 -6.70
C ALA A 57 -0.79 10.98 -7.84
N GLU A 58 -0.12 12.11 -7.62
CA GLU A 58 0.15 13.08 -8.67
C GLU A 58 1.27 12.62 -9.60
N SER A 59 1.57 13.44 -10.56
CA SER A 59 2.46 13.10 -11.68
C SER A 59 3.90 12.77 -11.28
N SER A 60 4.33 13.14 -10.08
CA SER A 60 5.73 12.92 -9.69
C SER A 60 6.09 11.45 -9.52
N GLY A 61 5.11 10.62 -9.16
CA GLY A 61 5.37 9.20 -8.92
C GLY A 61 6.28 8.92 -7.73
N LYS A 62 6.42 9.87 -6.80
CA LYS A 62 7.25 9.65 -5.62
C LYS A 62 6.74 8.49 -4.80
N THR A 63 7.66 7.65 -4.35
CA THR A 63 7.34 6.47 -3.55
C THR A 63 8.12 6.47 -2.26
N TRP A 64 7.54 5.85 -1.24
CA TRP A 64 8.16 5.64 0.06
C TRP A 64 7.95 4.20 0.47
N TYR A 65 8.96 3.58 1.04
CA TYR A 65 8.91 2.18 1.44
C TYR A 65 9.35 2.04 2.89
N ALA A 66 8.75 1.10 3.59
CA ALA A 66 9.23 0.71 4.91
C ALA A 66 10.65 0.15 4.79
N SER A 67 11.44 0.35 5.82
CA SER A 67 12.86 -0.05 5.80
C SER A 67 13.06 -1.55 5.57
N TRP A 68 12.11 -2.38 6.01
CA TRP A 68 12.21 -3.83 5.88
C TRP A 68 11.90 -4.34 4.47
N VAL A 69 11.38 -3.48 3.59
CA VAL A 69 10.97 -3.90 2.23
C VAL A 69 12.18 -4.32 1.39
N ASN A 70 13.26 -3.56 1.47
CA ASN A 70 14.54 -3.89 0.82
C ASN A 70 14.43 -4.26 -0.66
N GLY A 71 13.60 -3.52 -1.39
CA GLY A 71 13.48 -3.71 -2.84
C GLY A 71 12.63 -4.90 -3.26
N ARG A 72 12.10 -5.67 -2.32
CA ARG A 72 11.25 -6.83 -2.70
C ARG A 72 9.88 -6.43 -3.24
N PHE A 73 9.38 -5.28 -2.82
CA PHE A 73 8.05 -4.83 -3.20
C PHE A 73 8.16 -3.52 -3.97
N THR A 74 7.28 -3.36 -4.96
CA THR A 74 7.23 -2.14 -5.76
C THR A 74 5.78 -1.64 -5.81
N ILE A 75 5.55 -0.41 -5.39
CA ILE A 75 4.26 0.25 -5.51
C ILE A 75 4.26 1.07 -6.79
N SER A 76 3.17 1.02 -7.54
CA SER A 76 3.05 1.75 -8.81
C SER A 76 1.62 2.21 -9.01
N LYS A 77 1.48 3.39 -9.63
CA LYS A 77 0.19 3.86 -10.10
C LYS A 77 0.05 3.42 -11.55
N THR A 78 -0.91 2.55 -11.83
CA THR A 78 -1.10 1.97 -13.16
C THR A 78 -2.18 2.66 -13.96
N SER A 79 -3.04 3.42 -13.31
CA SER A 79 -4.05 4.23 -13.98
C SER A 79 -4.54 5.30 -13.00
N SER A 80 -5.51 6.12 -13.43
CA SER A 80 -6.10 7.11 -12.55
C SER A 80 -6.91 6.49 -11.41
N THR A 81 -7.21 5.20 -11.48
CA THR A 81 -8.02 4.50 -10.47
C THR A 81 -7.38 3.26 -9.93
N THR A 82 -6.16 2.92 -10.34
CA THR A 82 -5.50 1.70 -9.86
C THR A 82 -4.07 1.95 -9.43
N VAL A 83 -3.73 1.36 -8.29
CA VAL A 83 -2.37 1.32 -7.74
C VAL A 83 -2.06 -0.14 -7.45
N THR A 84 -0.87 -0.58 -7.78
CA THR A 84 -0.47 -1.97 -7.58
C THR A 84 0.65 -2.08 -6.57
N LEU A 85 0.74 -3.24 -5.94
CA LEU A 85 1.88 -3.66 -5.14
C LEU A 85 2.41 -4.96 -5.73
N GLN A 86 3.56 -4.88 -6.35
CA GLN A 86 4.23 -6.06 -6.88
C GLN A 86 5.15 -6.61 -5.82
N MET A 87 4.95 -7.84 -5.43
CA MET A 87 5.70 -8.49 -4.37
C MET A 87 6.52 -9.62 -4.95
N THR A 88 7.79 -9.71 -4.57
CA THR A 88 8.70 -10.74 -5.05
C THR A 88 9.35 -11.46 -3.88
N SER A 89 9.90 -12.63 -4.14
CA SER A 89 10.65 -13.40 -3.14
C SER A 89 9.84 -13.61 -1.85
N LEU A 90 8.59 -14.00 -2.02
CA LEU A 90 7.66 -14.13 -0.90
C LEU A 90 8.05 -15.31 -0.01
N THR A 91 7.85 -15.15 1.29
CA THR A 91 8.08 -16.19 2.28
C THR A 91 6.86 -16.29 3.19
N ALA A 92 6.87 -17.28 4.08
CA ALA A 92 5.81 -17.43 5.08
C ALA A 92 5.64 -16.19 5.95
N ALA A 93 6.70 -15.42 6.14
CA ALA A 93 6.65 -14.18 6.93
C ALA A 93 5.79 -13.11 6.26
N ASP A 94 5.50 -13.25 4.97
CA ASP A 94 4.65 -12.30 4.25
C ASP A 94 3.17 -12.68 4.28
N THR A 95 2.81 -13.75 4.96
CA THR A 95 1.41 -14.15 5.14
C THR A 95 0.71 -13.10 5.95
N ALA A 96 -0.30 -12.48 5.35
CA ALA A 96 -1.02 -11.37 5.98
C ALA A 96 -2.25 -11.02 5.14
N THR A 97 -3.12 -10.22 5.71
CA THR A 97 -4.14 -9.52 4.94
C THR A 97 -3.56 -8.18 4.52
N TYR A 98 -3.67 -7.87 3.25
CA TYR A 98 -3.12 -6.66 2.66
C TYR A 98 -4.24 -5.69 2.36
N PHE A 99 -4.04 -4.43 2.72
CA PHE A 99 -5.02 -3.38 2.56
C PHE A 99 -4.39 -2.21 1.83
N CYS A 100 -5.17 -1.53 0.99
CA CYS A 100 -4.77 -0.23 0.52
C CYS A 100 -5.57 0.85 1.26
N ALA A 101 -4.95 2.01 1.38
CA ALA A 101 -5.54 3.12 2.11
C ALA A 101 -5.12 4.42 1.47
N ARG A 102 -6.02 5.38 1.48
CA ARG A 102 -5.70 6.75 1.12
C ARG A 102 -5.15 7.46 2.33
N SER A 103 -4.11 8.25 2.13
CA SER A 103 -3.49 9.00 3.21
C SER A 103 -3.31 10.45 2.81
N GLU A 104 -3.11 11.31 3.81
CA GLU A 104 -2.86 12.72 3.62
C GLU A 104 -1.42 13.04 3.99
N TYR A 105 -1.00 14.24 3.64
CA TYR A 105 0.37 14.69 3.88
C TYR A 105 0.78 14.57 5.35
N SER A 106 -0.13 14.87 6.27
CA SER A 106 0.19 14.80 7.69
C SER A 106 0.62 13.40 8.12
N PHE A 107 -0.03 12.37 7.58
CA PHE A 107 0.37 10.99 7.83
C PHE A 107 1.76 10.73 7.27
N MET A 108 2.02 11.17 6.04
CA MET A 108 3.32 10.96 5.41
C MET A 108 4.44 11.65 6.18
N SER A 109 4.19 12.83 6.71
CA SER A 109 5.17 13.51 7.57
C SER A 109 5.49 12.68 8.80
N ALA A 110 4.48 12.12 9.45
CA ALA A 110 4.68 11.28 10.62
C ALA A 110 5.46 10.03 10.28
N VAL A 111 5.15 9.38 9.15
CA VAL A 111 5.88 8.20 8.69
C VAL A 111 7.34 8.54 8.44
N ALA A 112 7.61 9.67 7.80
CA ALA A 112 8.98 10.09 7.51
C ALA A 112 9.78 10.35 8.80
N MET A 113 9.10 10.70 9.89
CA MET A 113 9.75 10.89 11.19
C MET A 113 9.80 9.61 12.02
N GLY A 114 9.39 8.48 11.45
CA GLY A 114 9.42 7.20 12.14
C GLY A 114 8.27 6.97 13.09
N LEU A 115 7.23 7.79 13.02
CA LEU A 115 6.05 7.63 13.86
C LEU A 115 5.05 6.70 13.20
N THR A 116 4.28 6.00 14.01
CA THR A 116 3.24 5.11 13.53
C THR A 116 1.88 5.70 13.88
N LEU A 117 1.07 5.94 12.86
CA LEU A 117 -0.28 6.43 13.03
C LEU A 117 -1.33 5.34 12.78
N TRP A 118 -0.91 4.14 12.45
CA TRP A 118 -1.79 3.00 12.28
C TRP A 118 -2.03 2.39 13.67
N GLY A 119 -3.02 2.88 14.31
CA GLY A 119 -3.39 2.34 15.59
C GLY A 119 -4.55 1.37 15.47
N PRO A 120 -4.80 0.61 16.51
CA PRO A 120 -6.01 -0.17 16.55
C PRO A 120 -7.25 0.72 16.59
#